data_4837f3cd773ff6d9a8d69295057fc44a
#
_entry.id   4837f3cd773ff6d9a8d69295057fc44a
#
_cell.length_a   1.000
_cell.length_b   1.000
_cell.length_c   1.000
_cell.angle_alpha   90.00
_cell.angle_beta   90.00
_cell.angle_gamma   90.00
#
_symmetry.space_group_name_H-M   'P 1'
#
loop_
_entity.id
_entity.type
_entity.pdbx_description
1 polymer ?
#
loop_
_entity_poly.entity_id
_entity_poly.type
_entity_poly.pdbx_seq_one_letter_code
_entity_poly.pdbx_strand_id
1 'polypeptide(L)'
;MATGGRRATLAHPAIDAELLSQLQQHVAAREIARGIACLRAHQDLISHLDPAQGNAARLVAQLAIWTDIGFAGPPMRELLKRFARSAGNGNGATAPITPRARLSLSDYICLRLAEGMTAMSEEAMEAAIGHFDFVLSLGDELDDPFLLAIVYFWKGRCLRRRGEYDEALIYTGKGRDLALELGHPRMASVMQVLEGWILFQQGKWKDAVRISQAAEKVLGETDDYVTLGNLQSFYGRMARREGRFDKAIEFFESAIRHYGKRDPRHPNLARSLANMALAKRGVALQLQKRIDREVQRNVQRRKTPTSRSRGDGNDDKASASRPDYRGRLAKLRREALDHLDAARAIYQQRPNHHGAGTVYLNAAYIHLDSGDFLRAEEEAASAYEVAEEKQDYILMGRARILQCMIENAKVEEEIGGGADPGSHARRALEFSQEAIDLAKHTQHHLLLANAHLWQGLTQCNSFFDNPEAARESYDLARASCGTNQPDANMWQDLQTLGAKILHKGSVHPALKAWSQGAVGEKTFRQISDEFAEIVIARVWEREGRKVSRVASRLSISPKKVRRILARVGRRKPRALRSK
;
A
#
# COMPACT_ATOMS: atom_id res chain seq x y z
N MET A 1 19.85 -52.95 53.38
CA MET A 1 19.31 -51.62 53.78
C MET A 1 19.68 -50.62 52.76
N ALA A 2 18.75 -50.26 51.85
CA ALA A 2 18.95 -49.28 50.82
C ALA A 2 18.12 -48.04 51.20
N THR A 3 18.80 -47.01 51.65
CA THR A 3 18.19 -45.72 51.99
C THR A 3 17.88 -44.98 50.70
N GLY A 4 16.61 -45.01 50.32
CA GLY A 4 16.09 -44.16 49.20
C GLY A 4 16.09 -42.68 49.58
N GLY A 5 17.09 -41.99 49.13
CA GLY A 5 17.11 -40.54 49.20
C GLY A 5 15.98 -39.93 48.31
N ARG A 6 14.90 -39.49 48.95
CA ARG A 6 13.93 -38.58 48.33
C ARG A 6 14.69 -37.32 47.92
N ARG A 7 14.90 -37.13 46.62
CA ARG A 7 15.24 -35.83 46.09
C ARG A 7 14.10 -34.88 46.45
N ALA A 8 14.34 -34.01 47.41
CA ALA A 8 13.48 -32.86 47.66
C ALA A 8 13.41 -32.08 46.34
N THR A 9 12.26 -32.08 45.73
CA THR A 9 11.93 -31.13 44.64
C THR A 9 12.02 -29.75 45.27
N LEU A 10 13.10 -29.06 45.00
CA LEU A 10 13.22 -27.62 45.28
C LEU A 10 12.02 -26.97 44.61
N ALA A 11 11.01 -26.60 45.40
CA ALA A 11 9.89 -25.81 44.92
C ALA A 11 10.47 -24.46 44.48
N HIS A 12 10.54 -24.23 43.18
CA HIS A 12 10.91 -22.92 42.65
C HIS A 12 9.93 -21.87 43.20
N PRO A 13 10.40 -20.72 43.73
CA PRO A 13 9.51 -19.70 44.27
C PRO A 13 8.53 -19.23 43.16
N ALA A 14 7.30 -18.95 43.57
CA ALA A 14 6.30 -18.37 42.63
C ALA A 14 6.86 -17.10 42.02
N ILE A 15 6.49 -16.83 40.77
CA ILE A 15 6.86 -15.57 40.09
C ILE A 15 6.16 -14.44 40.82
N ASP A 16 6.93 -13.42 41.17
CA ASP A 16 6.45 -12.27 41.92
C ASP A 16 5.36 -11.51 41.13
N ALA A 17 4.22 -11.31 41.80
CA ALA A 17 3.13 -10.51 41.25
C ALA A 17 3.55 -9.05 41.01
N GLU A 18 4.47 -8.53 41.83
CA GLU A 18 5.04 -7.19 41.68
C GLU A 18 5.79 -7.04 40.33
N LEU A 19 6.59 -8.06 39.94
CA LEU A 19 7.26 -8.09 38.66
C LEU A 19 6.24 -7.99 37.49
N LEU A 20 5.15 -8.73 37.52
CA LEU A 20 4.12 -8.69 36.49
C LEU A 20 3.43 -7.32 36.43
N SER A 21 3.12 -6.74 37.59
CA SER A 21 2.54 -5.41 37.71
C SER A 21 3.46 -4.34 37.12
N GLN A 22 4.75 -4.37 37.46
CA GLN A 22 5.75 -3.42 36.92
C GLN A 22 5.89 -3.53 35.41
N LEU A 23 5.95 -4.76 34.85
CA LEU A 23 6.03 -4.97 33.41
C LEU A 23 4.80 -4.42 32.69
N GLN A 24 3.61 -4.62 33.26
CA GLN A 24 2.36 -4.10 32.72
C GLN A 24 2.31 -2.55 32.79
N GLN A 25 2.70 -1.97 33.92
CA GLN A 25 2.78 -0.51 34.07
C GLN A 25 3.72 0.12 33.05
N HIS A 26 4.91 -0.45 32.83
CA HIS A 26 5.85 0.04 31.82
C HIS A 26 5.30 -0.08 30.39
N VAL A 27 4.56 -1.15 30.06
CA VAL A 27 3.85 -1.25 28.78
C VAL A 27 2.80 -0.15 28.63
N ALA A 28 1.96 0.02 29.65
CA ALA A 28 0.88 1.00 29.66
C ALA A 28 1.40 2.45 29.61
N ALA A 29 2.46 2.75 30.36
CA ALA A 29 3.11 4.05 30.38
C ALA A 29 4.05 4.31 29.17
N ARG A 30 4.30 3.29 28.31
CA ARG A 30 5.25 3.34 27.21
C ARG A 30 6.67 3.73 27.66
N GLU A 31 7.09 3.20 28.79
CA GLU A 31 8.44 3.31 29.36
C GLU A 31 9.29 2.10 28.94
N ILE A 32 9.63 2.04 27.66
CA ILE A 32 10.16 0.82 27.02
C ILE A 32 11.54 0.44 27.54
N ALA A 33 12.42 1.43 27.74
CA ALA A 33 13.76 1.18 28.26
C ALA A 33 13.73 0.60 29.68
N ARG A 34 12.83 1.11 30.54
CA ARG A 34 12.67 0.63 31.92
C ARG A 34 12.15 -0.80 31.96
N GLY A 35 11.10 -1.09 31.16
CA GLY A 35 10.56 -2.46 31.10
C GLY A 35 11.57 -3.47 30.56
N ILE A 36 12.36 -3.12 29.56
CA ILE A 36 13.44 -3.98 29.08
C ILE A 36 14.56 -4.16 30.11
N ALA A 37 14.92 -3.11 30.84
CA ALA A 37 15.88 -3.22 31.94
C ALA A 37 15.36 -4.17 33.04
N CYS A 38 14.08 -4.07 33.39
CA CYS A 38 13.42 -4.98 34.32
C CYS A 38 13.49 -6.44 33.81
N LEU A 39 13.15 -6.72 32.55
CA LEU A 39 13.24 -8.07 31.97
C LEU A 39 14.68 -8.60 31.95
N ARG A 40 15.67 -7.76 31.66
CA ARG A 40 17.09 -8.15 31.68
C ARG A 40 17.57 -8.49 33.09
N ALA A 41 17.12 -7.75 34.11
CA ALA A 41 17.42 -8.07 35.50
C ALA A 41 16.87 -9.43 35.94
N HIS A 42 15.82 -9.92 35.29
CA HIS A 42 15.20 -11.22 35.55
C HIS A 42 15.49 -12.28 34.49
N GLN A 43 16.59 -12.12 33.71
CA GLN A 43 16.88 -12.99 32.57
C GLN A 43 17.10 -14.45 32.99
N ASP A 44 17.68 -14.72 34.16
CA ASP A 44 17.88 -16.08 34.67
C ASP A 44 16.55 -16.77 34.96
N LEU A 45 15.61 -16.07 35.59
CA LEU A 45 14.25 -16.51 35.81
C LEU A 45 13.55 -16.88 34.49
N ILE A 46 13.64 -15.98 33.52
CA ILE A 46 13.01 -16.13 32.20
C ILE A 46 13.61 -17.33 31.44
N SER A 47 14.93 -17.50 31.48
CA SER A 47 15.62 -18.59 30.78
C SER A 47 15.30 -19.97 31.38
N HIS A 48 15.11 -20.03 32.68
CA HIS A 48 14.83 -21.26 33.42
C HIS A 48 13.36 -21.36 33.87
N LEU A 49 12.45 -20.62 33.20
CA LEU A 49 11.03 -20.59 33.55
C LEU A 49 10.44 -22.01 33.60
N ASP A 50 9.92 -22.40 34.78
CA ASP A 50 9.22 -23.67 35.00
C ASP A 50 7.70 -23.46 34.81
N PRO A 51 7.06 -24.19 33.91
CA PRO A 51 5.59 -24.12 33.72
C PRO A 51 4.78 -24.43 35.00
N ALA A 52 5.35 -25.12 35.98
CA ALA A 52 4.69 -25.46 37.26
C ALA A 52 4.72 -24.30 38.29
N GLN A 53 5.51 -23.25 38.03
CA GLN A 53 5.55 -22.08 38.90
C GLN A 53 4.25 -21.28 38.83
N GLY A 54 3.77 -20.79 39.98
CA GLY A 54 2.66 -19.84 40.02
C GLY A 54 2.99 -18.58 39.17
N ASN A 55 2.01 -18.09 38.42
CA ASN A 55 2.11 -16.97 37.51
C ASN A 55 2.99 -17.18 36.25
N ALA A 56 3.52 -18.38 35.99
CA ALA A 56 4.38 -18.61 34.83
C ALA A 56 3.66 -18.34 33.50
N ALA A 57 2.41 -18.74 33.36
CA ALA A 57 1.62 -18.46 32.17
C ALA A 57 1.40 -16.94 31.95
N ARG A 58 1.16 -16.18 33.01
CA ARG A 58 1.03 -14.72 33.00
C ARG A 58 2.34 -14.06 32.56
N LEU A 59 3.49 -14.55 33.04
CA LEU A 59 4.79 -14.06 32.58
C LEU A 59 5.01 -14.36 31.10
N VAL A 60 4.61 -15.53 30.60
CA VAL A 60 4.69 -15.85 29.14
C VAL A 60 3.85 -14.88 28.30
N ALA A 61 2.66 -14.53 28.76
CA ALA A 61 1.84 -13.51 28.07
C ALA A 61 2.54 -12.14 28.05
N GLN A 62 3.12 -11.71 29.18
CA GLN A 62 3.91 -10.47 29.22
C GLN A 62 5.14 -10.54 28.30
N LEU A 63 5.87 -11.66 28.29
CA LEU A 63 7.02 -11.85 27.40
C LEU A 63 6.63 -11.80 25.93
N ALA A 64 5.45 -12.31 25.56
CA ALA A 64 4.95 -12.18 24.19
C ALA A 64 4.70 -10.72 23.81
N ILE A 65 4.08 -9.92 24.69
CA ILE A 65 3.90 -8.47 24.51
C ILE A 65 5.24 -7.76 24.37
N TRP A 66 6.18 -8.02 25.27
CA TRP A 66 7.49 -7.37 25.26
C TRP A 66 8.36 -7.79 24.08
N THR A 67 8.21 -9.02 23.56
CA THR A 67 8.89 -9.48 22.35
C THR A 67 8.44 -8.67 21.12
N ASP A 68 7.16 -8.37 20.99
CA ASP A 68 6.68 -7.46 19.93
C ASP A 68 7.19 -6.03 20.06
N ILE A 69 7.30 -5.54 21.30
CA ILE A 69 7.88 -4.22 21.57
C ILE A 69 9.40 -4.20 21.32
N GLY A 70 10.05 -5.39 21.21
CA GLY A 70 11.45 -5.58 20.83
C GLY A 70 12.35 -6.02 21.97
N PHE A 71 11.83 -6.73 22.98
CA PHE A 71 12.66 -7.48 23.92
C PHE A 71 13.21 -8.73 23.22
N ALA A 72 14.53 -8.90 23.24
CA ALA A 72 15.20 -10.09 22.77
C ALA A 72 15.27 -11.14 23.89
N GLY A 73 14.18 -11.88 24.06
CA GLY A 73 14.06 -12.99 25.01
C GLY A 73 14.24 -14.36 24.36
N PRO A 74 13.97 -15.45 25.13
CA PRO A 74 13.95 -16.80 24.57
C PRO A 74 12.86 -16.91 23.48
N PRO A 75 13.05 -17.80 22.48
CA PRO A 75 12.06 -18.00 21.44
C PRO A 75 10.70 -18.41 22.04
N MET A 76 9.65 -17.65 21.76
CA MET A 76 8.31 -17.89 22.33
C MET A 76 7.79 -19.29 22.03
N ARG A 77 8.07 -19.85 20.84
CA ARG A 77 7.72 -21.26 20.52
C ARG A 77 8.32 -22.26 21.50
N GLU A 78 9.57 -22.07 21.92
CA GLU A 78 10.22 -22.99 22.86
C GLU A 78 9.63 -22.86 24.27
N LEU A 79 9.27 -21.64 24.67
CA LEU A 79 8.55 -21.44 25.93
C LEU A 79 7.18 -22.14 25.89
N LEU A 80 6.38 -21.92 24.85
CA LEU A 80 5.06 -22.54 24.71
C LEU A 80 5.14 -24.08 24.63
N LYS A 81 6.15 -24.65 23.95
CA LYS A 81 6.39 -26.11 23.95
C LYS A 81 6.69 -26.68 25.35
N ARG A 82 7.38 -25.93 26.22
CA ARG A 82 7.61 -26.37 27.61
C ARG A 82 6.29 -26.53 28.36
N PHE A 83 5.35 -25.58 28.21
CA PHE A 83 4.02 -25.68 28.80
C PHE A 83 3.20 -26.84 28.23
N ALA A 84 3.25 -27.06 26.91
CA ALA A 84 2.59 -28.19 26.26
C ALA A 84 3.09 -29.55 26.79
N ARG A 85 4.41 -29.71 26.98
CA ARG A 85 5.02 -30.92 27.52
C ARG A 85 4.67 -31.15 29.00
N SER A 86 4.69 -30.08 29.80
CA SER A 86 4.32 -30.12 31.21
C SER A 86 2.85 -30.48 31.42
N ALA A 87 1.97 -30.13 30.49
CA ALA A 87 0.55 -30.50 30.52
C ALA A 87 0.27 -31.96 30.12
N GLY A 88 1.30 -32.79 29.84
CA GLY A 88 1.17 -34.21 29.57
C GLY A 88 0.88 -34.61 28.11
N ASN A 89 1.14 -33.76 27.15
CA ASN A 89 1.10 -34.12 25.73
C ASN A 89 2.44 -34.74 25.30
N GLY A 90 2.59 -36.06 25.49
CA GLY A 90 3.81 -36.80 25.16
C GLY A 90 4.01 -37.13 23.69
N ASN A 91 3.17 -36.69 22.75
CA ASN A 91 3.31 -37.02 21.32
C ASN A 91 2.98 -35.84 20.42
N GLY A 92 4.00 -35.36 19.70
CA GLY A 92 3.85 -34.67 18.44
C GLY A 92 3.56 -33.15 18.49
N ALA A 93 4.36 -32.42 17.81
CA ALA A 93 4.53 -30.96 17.80
C ALA A 93 3.36 -30.12 17.24
N THR A 94 2.15 -30.63 17.11
CA THR A 94 1.03 -29.92 16.45
C THR A 94 -0.33 -30.00 17.14
N ALA A 95 -0.44 -30.67 18.31
CA ALA A 95 -1.71 -30.73 19.02
C ALA A 95 -1.95 -29.42 19.80
N PRO A 96 -3.18 -28.85 19.77
CA PRO A 96 -3.53 -27.70 20.60
C PRO A 96 -3.36 -28.06 22.08
N ILE A 97 -2.92 -27.11 22.90
CA ILE A 97 -2.80 -27.27 24.35
C ILE A 97 -4.19 -27.63 24.90
N THR A 98 -4.39 -28.89 25.26
CA THR A 98 -5.63 -29.31 25.91
C THR A 98 -5.52 -29.01 27.40
N PRO A 99 -6.56 -28.41 28.03
CA PRO A 99 -6.54 -28.16 29.46
C PRO A 99 -6.56 -29.47 30.22
N ARG A 100 -5.40 -29.96 30.66
CA ARG A 100 -5.31 -31.07 31.63
C ARG A 100 -5.00 -30.49 33.00
N ALA A 101 -5.98 -30.59 33.83
CA ALA A 101 -6.02 -30.75 35.30
C ALA A 101 -5.12 -29.90 36.24
N ARG A 102 -4.22 -29.03 35.74
CA ARG A 102 -3.31 -28.24 36.60
C ARG A 102 -3.21 -26.75 36.26
N LEU A 103 -3.70 -26.30 35.10
CA LEU A 103 -3.72 -24.88 34.73
C LEU A 103 -5.07 -24.29 35.14
N SER A 104 -5.05 -23.12 35.77
CA SER A 104 -6.26 -22.32 35.93
C SER A 104 -6.78 -21.86 34.56
N LEU A 105 -8.06 -21.54 34.45
CA LEU A 105 -8.64 -21.01 33.20
C LEU A 105 -7.92 -19.72 32.79
N SER A 106 -7.60 -18.85 33.74
CA SER A 106 -6.85 -17.61 33.50
C SER A 106 -5.44 -17.88 32.93
N ASP A 107 -4.71 -18.88 33.46
CA ASP A 107 -3.41 -19.27 32.92
C ASP A 107 -3.52 -19.81 31.50
N TYR A 108 -4.55 -20.60 31.21
CA TYR A 108 -4.81 -21.11 29.87
C TYR A 108 -5.10 -19.98 28.88
N ILE A 109 -5.91 -18.99 29.28
CA ILE A 109 -6.20 -17.78 28.46
C ILE A 109 -4.89 -17.02 28.18
N CYS A 110 -4.02 -16.84 29.18
CA CYS A 110 -2.71 -16.18 29.00
C CYS A 110 -1.82 -16.89 27.97
N LEU A 111 -1.80 -18.24 28.01
CA LEU A 111 -1.05 -19.02 27.01
C LEU A 111 -1.65 -18.90 25.61
N ARG A 112 -2.98 -18.89 25.48
CA ARG A 112 -3.66 -18.67 24.18
C ARG A 112 -3.37 -17.29 23.61
N LEU A 113 -3.28 -16.26 24.45
CA LEU A 113 -2.83 -14.94 24.06
C LEU A 113 -1.40 -15.00 23.50
N ALA A 114 -0.48 -15.63 24.21
CA ALA A 114 0.91 -15.77 23.77
C ALA A 114 1.03 -16.58 22.45
N GLU A 115 0.22 -17.61 22.26
CA GLU A 115 0.11 -18.36 21.01
C GLU A 115 -0.36 -17.46 19.85
N GLY A 116 -1.40 -16.64 20.07
CA GLY A 116 -1.91 -15.69 19.08
C GLY A 116 -0.85 -14.67 18.67
N MET A 117 -0.10 -14.12 19.63
CA MET A 117 0.99 -13.18 19.34
C MET A 117 2.16 -13.87 18.60
N THR A 118 2.46 -15.13 18.94
CA THR A 118 3.47 -15.92 18.25
C THR A 118 3.06 -16.19 16.81
N ALA A 119 1.82 -16.65 16.57
CA ALA A 119 1.26 -16.88 15.25
C ALA A 119 1.29 -15.60 14.39
N MET A 120 0.95 -14.45 14.97
CA MET A 120 1.03 -13.17 14.27
C MET A 120 2.48 -12.80 13.90
N SER A 121 3.46 -13.04 14.77
CA SER A 121 4.88 -12.80 14.48
C SER A 121 5.42 -13.68 13.35
N GLU A 122 4.79 -14.85 13.15
CA GLU A 122 5.07 -15.82 12.11
C GLU A 122 4.23 -15.62 10.84
N GLU A 123 3.51 -14.49 10.78
CA GLU A 123 2.64 -14.11 9.66
C GLU A 123 1.41 -15.02 9.43
N ALA A 124 1.08 -15.90 10.40
CA ALA A 124 -0.10 -16.77 10.38
C ALA A 124 -1.33 -16.01 10.91
N MET A 125 -1.85 -15.04 10.12
CA MET A 125 -2.88 -14.10 10.59
C MET A 125 -4.19 -14.77 11.01
N GLU A 126 -4.63 -15.79 10.28
CA GLU A 126 -5.89 -16.49 10.58
C GLU A 126 -5.80 -17.28 11.88
N ALA A 127 -4.70 -18.00 12.09
CA ALA A 127 -4.45 -18.68 13.36
C ALA A 127 -4.37 -17.70 14.54
N ALA A 128 -3.70 -16.55 14.34
CA ALA A 128 -3.62 -15.50 15.35
C ALA A 128 -5.01 -14.96 15.72
N ILE A 129 -5.86 -14.67 14.74
CA ILE A 129 -7.25 -14.21 14.96
C ILE A 129 -8.03 -15.27 15.74
N GLY A 130 -7.94 -16.56 15.38
CA GLY A 130 -8.62 -17.63 16.09
C GLY A 130 -8.21 -17.74 17.57
N HIS A 131 -6.92 -17.53 17.88
CA HIS A 131 -6.46 -17.45 19.27
C HIS A 131 -7.01 -16.23 20.00
N PHE A 132 -7.03 -15.06 19.36
CA PHE A 132 -7.58 -13.84 19.96
C PHE A 132 -9.09 -13.92 20.16
N ASP A 133 -9.84 -14.54 19.24
CA ASP A 133 -11.27 -14.77 19.38
C ASP A 133 -11.58 -15.67 20.56
N PHE A 134 -10.78 -16.73 20.73
CA PHE A 134 -10.89 -17.59 21.92
C PHE A 134 -10.66 -16.79 23.21
N VAL A 135 -9.62 -15.98 23.29
CA VAL A 135 -9.36 -15.14 24.47
C VAL A 135 -10.52 -14.18 24.73
N LEU A 136 -11.05 -13.52 23.68
CA LEU A 136 -12.16 -12.58 23.80
C LEU A 136 -13.48 -13.25 24.20
N SER A 137 -13.70 -14.52 23.82
CA SER A 137 -14.90 -15.27 24.22
C SER A 137 -14.91 -15.64 25.70
N LEU A 138 -13.76 -15.61 26.37
CA LEU A 138 -13.58 -15.91 27.79
C LEU A 138 -13.05 -14.69 28.57
N GLY A 139 -13.25 -13.48 28.03
CA GLY A 139 -12.69 -12.26 28.59
C GLY A 139 -13.11 -11.97 30.03
N ASP A 140 -14.33 -12.34 30.41
CA ASP A 140 -14.86 -12.16 31.77
C ASP A 140 -14.15 -13.06 32.82
N GLU A 141 -13.50 -14.12 32.37
CA GLU A 141 -12.72 -15.04 33.23
C GLU A 141 -11.26 -14.59 33.38
N LEU A 142 -10.86 -13.53 32.68
CA LEU A 142 -9.52 -12.95 32.77
C LEU A 142 -9.54 -11.79 33.76
N ASP A 143 -8.99 -11.98 34.97
CA ASP A 143 -8.86 -10.94 36.00
C ASP A 143 -7.88 -9.82 35.63
N ASP A 144 -7.74 -9.50 34.34
CA ASP A 144 -6.83 -8.50 33.84
C ASP A 144 -7.40 -7.81 32.59
N PRO A 145 -8.21 -6.76 32.77
CA PRO A 145 -8.81 -6.04 31.66
C PRO A 145 -7.78 -5.33 30.77
N PHE A 146 -6.56 -5.07 31.26
CA PHE A 146 -5.48 -4.53 30.42
C PHE A 146 -5.07 -5.51 29.31
N LEU A 147 -4.97 -6.81 29.63
CA LEU A 147 -4.69 -7.84 28.64
C LEU A 147 -5.79 -7.93 27.58
N LEU A 148 -7.06 -7.71 27.94
CA LEU A 148 -8.15 -7.62 26.95
C LEU A 148 -7.97 -6.44 26.01
N ALA A 149 -7.60 -5.27 26.51
CA ALA A 149 -7.29 -4.12 25.66
C ALA A 149 -6.18 -4.44 24.65
N ILE A 150 -5.15 -5.17 25.09
CA ILE A 150 -4.06 -5.65 24.25
C ILE A 150 -4.57 -6.62 23.19
N VAL A 151 -5.44 -7.57 23.54
CA VAL A 151 -6.00 -8.56 22.59
C VAL A 151 -6.84 -7.86 21.51
N TYR A 152 -7.69 -6.90 21.88
CA TYR A 152 -8.44 -6.09 20.93
C TYR A 152 -7.52 -5.36 19.94
N PHE A 153 -6.46 -4.74 20.43
CA PHE A 153 -5.46 -4.07 19.59
C PHE A 153 -4.78 -5.02 18.61
N TRP A 154 -4.38 -6.22 19.07
CA TRP A 154 -3.69 -7.21 18.24
C TRP A 154 -4.61 -7.82 17.20
N LYS A 155 -5.85 -8.13 17.56
CA LYS A 155 -6.86 -8.57 16.60
C LYS A 155 -7.09 -7.51 15.52
N GLY A 156 -7.22 -6.23 15.90
CA GLY A 156 -7.31 -5.13 14.97
C GLY A 156 -6.10 -5.04 14.00
N ARG A 157 -4.88 -5.32 14.49
CA ARG A 157 -3.68 -5.39 13.64
C ARG A 157 -3.73 -6.53 12.63
N CYS A 158 -4.21 -7.72 13.03
CA CYS A 158 -4.37 -8.86 12.13
C CYS A 158 -5.40 -8.58 11.04
N LEU A 159 -6.59 -8.09 11.41
CA LEU A 159 -7.66 -7.72 10.49
C LEU A 159 -7.20 -6.64 9.48
N ARG A 160 -6.47 -5.62 9.96
CA ARG A 160 -5.89 -4.62 9.06
C ARG A 160 -4.94 -5.25 8.02
N ARG A 161 -4.16 -6.26 8.39
CA ARG A 161 -3.25 -6.96 7.45
C ARG A 161 -4.03 -7.76 6.42
N ARG A 162 -5.17 -8.34 6.77
CA ARG A 162 -6.07 -9.03 5.86
C ARG A 162 -6.86 -8.09 4.94
N GLY A 163 -6.86 -6.77 5.25
CA GLY A 163 -7.62 -5.77 4.51
C GLY A 163 -9.06 -5.59 4.98
N GLU A 164 -9.43 -6.15 6.12
CA GLU A 164 -10.75 -6.06 6.76
C GLU A 164 -10.78 -4.80 7.65
N TYR A 165 -10.80 -3.64 7.00
CA TYR A 165 -10.55 -2.36 7.67
C TYR A 165 -11.66 -1.91 8.60
N ASP A 166 -12.93 -2.21 8.30
CA ASP A 166 -14.07 -1.81 9.13
C ASP A 166 -14.06 -2.56 10.46
N GLU A 167 -13.87 -3.88 10.42
CA GLU A 167 -13.72 -4.69 11.63
C GLU A 167 -12.47 -4.32 12.42
N ALA A 168 -11.36 -4.06 11.72
CA ALA A 168 -10.11 -3.62 12.36
C ALA A 168 -10.31 -2.34 13.16
N LEU A 169 -11.10 -1.36 12.67
CA LEU A 169 -11.44 -0.14 13.40
C LEU A 169 -12.29 -0.44 14.64
N ILE A 170 -13.27 -1.33 14.52
CA ILE A 170 -14.15 -1.71 15.65
C ILE A 170 -13.31 -2.29 16.79
N TYR A 171 -12.47 -3.28 16.48
CA TYR A 171 -11.65 -3.92 17.51
C TYR A 171 -10.58 -2.99 18.10
N THR A 172 -9.92 -2.20 17.26
CA THR A 172 -8.93 -1.22 17.74
C THR A 172 -9.60 -0.15 18.62
N GLY A 173 -10.80 0.30 18.24
CA GLY A 173 -11.59 1.24 19.03
C GLY A 173 -11.97 0.69 20.41
N LYS A 174 -12.47 -0.55 20.47
CA LYS A 174 -12.76 -1.24 21.75
C LYS A 174 -11.53 -1.30 22.65
N GLY A 175 -10.37 -1.65 22.10
CA GLY A 175 -9.12 -1.68 22.88
C GLY A 175 -8.70 -0.30 23.37
N ARG A 176 -8.82 0.74 22.53
CA ARG A 176 -8.55 2.13 22.90
C ARG A 176 -9.45 2.59 24.05
N ASP A 177 -10.75 2.38 23.92
CA ASP A 177 -11.72 2.85 24.89
C ASP A 177 -11.50 2.17 26.25
N LEU A 178 -11.28 0.84 26.25
CA LEU A 178 -10.90 0.11 27.45
C LEU A 178 -9.59 0.60 28.07
N ALA A 179 -8.57 0.91 27.25
CA ALA A 179 -7.32 1.46 27.77
C ALA A 179 -7.51 2.85 28.42
N LEU A 180 -8.44 3.67 27.91
CA LEU A 180 -8.81 4.96 28.51
C LEU A 180 -9.57 4.77 29.84
N GLU A 181 -10.52 3.85 29.89
CA GLU A 181 -11.27 3.49 31.10
C GLU A 181 -10.34 3.03 32.22
N LEU A 182 -9.27 2.31 31.88
CA LEU A 182 -8.23 1.86 32.80
C LEU A 182 -7.22 2.94 33.18
N GLY A 183 -7.34 4.17 32.65
CA GLY A 183 -6.41 5.26 32.95
C GLY A 183 -5.06 5.16 32.21
N HIS A 184 -5.00 4.51 31.06
CA HIS A 184 -3.78 4.31 30.26
C HIS A 184 -3.77 5.10 28.94
N PRO A 185 -3.73 6.45 28.97
CA PRO A 185 -3.86 7.30 27.76
C PRO A 185 -2.72 7.09 26.76
N ARG A 186 -1.50 6.76 27.22
CA ARG A 186 -0.37 6.48 26.32
C ARG A 186 -0.59 5.19 25.52
N MET A 187 -1.14 4.14 26.15
CA MET A 187 -1.50 2.91 25.45
C MET A 187 -2.66 3.13 24.47
N ALA A 188 -3.67 3.90 24.87
CA ALA A 188 -4.74 4.31 23.96
C ALA A 188 -4.22 5.07 22.73
N SER A 189 -3.20 5.93 22.91
CA SER A 189 -2.55 6.65 21.81
C SER A 189 -1.79 5.71 20.86
N VAL A 190 -1.20 4.62 21.33
CA VAL A 190 -0.64 3.57 20.44
C VAL A 190 -1.73 2.95 19.56
N MET A 191 -2.91 2.71 20.12
CA MET A 191 -4.07 2.21 19.37
C MET A 191 -4.59 3.24 18.35
N GLN A 192 -4.61 4.52 18.71
CA GLN A 192 -4.92 5.62 17.78
C GLN A 192 -3.94 5.69 16.59
N VAL A 193 -2.67 5.37 16.78
CA VAL A 193 -1.72 5.25 15.66
C VAL A 193 -2.14 4.16 14.70
N LEU A 194 -2.62 3.02 15.20
CA LEU A 194 -3.16 1.95 14.35
C LEU A 194 -4.46 2.39 13.64
N GLU A 195 -5.38 3.05 14.34
CA GLU A 195 -6.60 3.62 13.74
C GLU A 195 -6.25 4.59 12.60
N GLY A 196 -5.28 5.47 12.82
CA GLY A 196 -4.76 6.38 11.80
C GLY A 196 -4.27 5.63 10.55
N TRP A 197 -3.54 4.52 10.73
CA TRP A 197 -3.12 3.66 9.63
C TRP A 197 -4.29 3.00 8.89
N ILE A 198 -5.32 2.53 9.60
CA ILE A 198 -6.50 1.90 9.00
C ILE A 198 -7.29 2.96 8.20
N LEU A 199 -7.55 4.11 8.77
CA LEU A 199 -8.23 5.23 8.09
C LEU A 199 -7.46 5.70 6.84
N PHE A 200 -6.13 5.71 6.90
CA PHE A 200 -5.29 5.99 5.75
C PHE A 200 -5.49 4.98 4.61
N GLN A 201 -5.60 3.69 4.92
CA GLN A 201 -5.86 2.65 3.92
C GLN A 201 -7.25 2.77 3.32
N GLN A 202 -8.24 3.18 4.12
CA GLN A 202 -9.60 3.48 3.63
C GLN A 202 -9.68 4.79 2.83
N GLY A 203 -8.60 5.60 2.77
CA GLY A 203 -8.61 6.90 2.10
C GLY A 203 -9.22 8.04 2.91
N LYS A 204 -9.56 7.84 4.17
CA LYS A 204 -10.09 8.86 5.10
C LYS A 204 -8.95 9.71 5.69
N TRP A 205 -8.22 10.42 4.83
CA TRP A 205 -6.91 11.01 5.19
C TRP A 205 -6.98 12.13 6.20
N LYS A 206 -8.04 12.95 6.18
CA LYS A 206 -8.21 14.05 7.16
C LYS A 206 -8.33 13.49 8.58
N ASP A 207 -9.14 12.46 8.76
CA ASP A 207 -9.31 11.80 10.05
C ASP A 207 -8.04 11.07 10.48
N ALA A 208 -7.39 10.37 9.54
CA ALA A 208 -6.12 9.70 9.78
C ALA A 208 -5.05 10.66 10.32
N VAL A 209 -4.91 11.84 9.71
CA VAL A 209 -3.95 12.87 10.16
C VAL A 209 -4.35 13.41 11.53
N ARG A 210 -5.62 13.76 11.72
CA ARG A 210 -6.13 14.33 13.00
C ARG A 210 -5.86 13.39 14.18
N ILE A 211 -6.17 12.10 14.03
CA ILE A 211 -5.97 11.08 15.06
C ILE A 211 -4.48 10.85 15.30
N SER A 212 -3.66 10.76 14.26
CA SER A 212 -2.22 10.56 14.38
C SER A 212 -1.53 11.74 15.08
N GLN A 213 -1.93 12.98 14.80
CA GLN A 213 -1.41 14.18 15.48
C GLN A 213 -1.81 14.23 16.96
N ALA A 214 -3.02 13.79 17.30
CA ALA A 214 -3.45 13.68 18.69
C ALA A 214 -2.60 12.64 19.45
N ALA A 215 -2.35 11.48 18.85
CA ALA A 215 -1.49 10.44 19.42
C ALA A 215 -0.04 10.90 19.58
N GLU A 216 0.51 11.63 18.59
CA GLU A 216 1.89 12.15 18.63
C GLU A 216 2.12 13.08 19.82
N LYS A 217 1.15 13.95 20.15
CA LYS A 217 1.26 14.84 21.32
C LYS A 217 1.42 14.08 22.64
N VAL A 218 0.77 12.93 22.78
CA VAL A 218 0.82 12.11 23.99
C VAL A 218 2.09 11.24 24.02
N LEU A 219 2.51 10.73 22.86
CA LEU A 219 3.63 9.79 22.75
C LEU A 219 4.99 10.49 22.60
N GLY A 220 5.02 11.76 22.22
CA GLY A 220 6.25 12.50 21.93
C GLY A 220 7.24 12.56 23.09
N GLU A 221 6.77 12.46 24.33
CA GLU A 221 7.59 12.45 25.57
C GLU A 221 8.00 11.04 26.01
N THR A 222 7.64 9.99 25.25
CA THR A 222 7.96 8.60 25.57
C THR A 222 9.22 8.13 24.86
N ASP A 223 9.80 7.03 25.34
CA ASP A 223 10.90 6.33 24.67
C ASP A 223 10.41 5.19 23.75
N ASP A 224 9.12 5.22 23.36
CA ASP A 224 8.55 4.29 22.39
C ASP A 224 8.97 4.65 20.96
N TYR A 225 10.24 4.49 20.68
CA TYR A 225 10.81 4.81 19.36
C TYR A 225 10.18 4.03 18.21
N VAL A 226 9.62 2.86 18.46
CA VAL A 226 8.92 2.08 17.40
C VAL A 226 7.63 2.79 17.00
N THR A 227 6.80 3.19 17.95
CA THR A 227 5.54 3.89 17.66
C THR A 227 5.80 5.30 17.11
N LEU A 228 6.78 6.03 17.63
CA LEU A 228 7.21 7.32 17.07
C LEU A 228 7.72 7.15 15.61
N GLY A 229 8.49 6.11 15.34
CA GLY A 229 8.90 5.76 13.97
C GLY A 229 7.71 5.43 13.06
N ASN A 230 6.68 4.74 13.58
CA ASN A 230 5.45 4.48 12.85
C ASN A 230 4.71 5.77 12.48
N LEU A 231 4.63 6.76 13.38
CA LEU A 231 4.04 8.07 13.11
C LEU A 231 4.80 8.81 12.02
N GLN A 232 6.14 8.88 12.09
CA GLN A 232 6.95 9.53 11.07
C GLN A 232 6.83 8.81 9.71
N SER A 233 6.80 7.47 9.71
CA SER A 233 6.55 6.69 8.50
C SER A 233 5.15 6.95 7.91
N PHE A 234 4.15 7.15 8.74
CA PHE A 234 2.80 7.55 8.33
C PHE A 234 2.82 8.91 7.63
N TYR A 235 3.43 9.95 8.23
CA TYR A 235 3.54 11.28 7.60
C TYR A 235 4.33 11.24 6.29
N GLY A 236 5.39 10.43 6.24
CA GLY A 236 6.16 10.21 5.02
C GLY A 236 5.30 9.64 3.89
N ARG A 237 4.44 8.66 4.19
CA ARG A 237 3.52 8.10 3.20
C ARG A 237 2.43 9.09 2.78
N MET A 238 1.92 9.91 3.71
CA MET A 238 0.99 10.99 3.38
C MET A 238 1.63 12.00 2.43
N ALA A 239 2.81 12.53 2.76
CA ALA A 239 3.54 13.48 1.93
C ALA A 239 3.86 12.90 0.54
N ARG A 240 4.24 11.62 0.45
CA ARG A 240 4.46 10.94 -0.83
C ARG A 240 3.19 10.86 -1.67
N ARG A 241 2.02 10.55 -1.08
CA ARG A 241 0.73 10.53 -1.78
C ARG A 241 0.33 11.90 -2.34
N GLU A 242 0.67 12.96 -1.63
CA GLU A 242 0.45 14.34 -2.06
C GLU A 242 1.47 14.83 -3.10
N GLY A 243 2.44 13.99 -3.48
CA GLY A 243 3.51 14.35 -4.42
C GLY A 243 4.60 15.24 -3.81
N ARG A 244 4.60 15.44 -2.47
CA ARG A 244 5.61 16.19 -1.73
C ARG A 244 6.78 15.29 -1.36
N PHE A 245 7.52 14.83 -2.38
CA PHE A 245 8.50 13.76 -2.24
C PHE A 245 9.70 14.14 -1.37
N ASP A 246 10.20 15.38 -1.45
CA ASP A 246 11.32 15.82 -0.59
C ASP A 246 10.92 15.79 0.89
N LYS A 247 9.68 16.24 1.19
CA LYS A 247 9.15 16.16 2.56
C LYS A 247 8.93 14.72 3.03
N ALA A 248 8.52 13.85 2.11
CA ALA A 248 8.39 12.42 2.41
C ALA A 248 9.73 11.79 2.79
N ILE A 249 10.82 12.15 2.11
CA ILE A 249 12.18 11.69 2.41
C ILE A 249 12.58 12.11 3.82
N GLU A 250 12.37 13.39 4.21
CA GLU A 250 12.67 13.89 5.57
C GLU A 250 11.95 13.08 6.66
N PHE A 251 10.65 12.79 6.45
CA PHE A 251 9.88 11.98 7.39
C PHE A 251 10.38 10.52 7.45
N PHE A 252 10.73 9.90 6.34
CA PHE A 252 11.27 8.54 6.35
C PHE A 252 12.66 8.48 7.00
N GLU A 253 13.51 9.48 6.80
CA GLU A 253 14.78 9.60 7.52
C GLU A 253 14.55 9.71 9.05
N SER A 254 13.56 10.50 9.47
CA SER A 254 13.18 10.59 10.88
C SER A 254 12.69 9.24 11.41
N ALA A 255 11.84 8.53 10.66
CA ALA A 255 11.37 7.19 11.01
C ALA A 255 12.53 6.20 11.18
N ILE A 256 13.49 6.19 10.25
CA ILE A 256 14.67 5.34 10.27
C ILE A 256 15.52 5.63 11.52
N ARG A 257 15.73 6.93 11.86
CA ARG A 257 16.43 7.30 13.10
C ARG A 257 15.73 6.78 14.36
N HIS A 258 14.39 6.87 14.43
CA HIS A 258 13.63 6.34 15.55
C HIS A 258 13.76 4.82 15.68
N TYR A 259 13.55 4.08 14.61
CA TYR A 259 13.70 2.62 14.65
C TYR A 259 15.13 2.19 14.98
N GLY A 260 16.14 2.87 14.42
CA GLY A 260 17.55 2.60 14.66
C GLY A 260 17.99 2.78 16.12
N LYS A 261 17.37 3.72 16.85
CA LYS A 261 17.59 3.88 18.30
C LYS A 261 17.13 2.65 19.09
N ARG A 262 16.14 1.93 18.57
CA ARG A 262 15.62 0.74 19.22
C ARG A 262 16.36 -0.51 18.78
N ASP A 263 16.42 -0.75 17.47
CA ASP A 263 17.08 -1.91 16.85
C ASP A 263 17.44 -1.55 15.40
N PRO A 264 18.73 -1.51 15.03
CA PRO A 264 19.14 -1.23 13.67
C PRO A 264 18.68 -2.29 12.64
N ARG A 265 18.16 -3.44 13.09
CA ARG A 265 17.59 -4.50 12.26
C ARG A 265 16.07 -4.61 12.38
N HIS A 266 15.42 -3.55 12.87
CA HIS A 266 13.97 -3.55 13.04
C HIS A 266 13.24 -3.64 11.70
N PRO A 267 12.21 -4.52 11.51
CA PRO A 267 11.50 -4.68 10.23
C PRO A 267 10.85 -3.39 9.71
N ASN A 268 10.36 -2.52 10.61
CA ASN A 268 9.78 -1.24 10.22
C ASN A 268 10.84 -0.25 9.69
N LEU A 269 12.12 -0.38 10.10
CA LEU A 269 13.23 0.36 9.50
C LEU A 269 13.37 -0.04 8.03
N ALA A 270 13.42 -1.33 7.73
CA ALA A 270 13.46 -1.83 6.35
C ALA A 270 12.26 -1.34 5.53
N ARG A 271 11.06 -1.35 6.12
CA ARG A 271 9.86 -0.79 5.46
C ARG A 271 10.00 0.71 5.17
N SER A 272 10.61 1.48 6.07
CA SER A 272 10.83 2.91 5.84
C SER A 272 11.89 3.17 4.78
N LEU A 273 12.96 2.36 4.70
CA LEU A 273 13.92 2.37 3.60
C LEU A 273 13.23 2.11 2.26
N ALA A 274 12.38 1.09 2.19
CA ALA A 274 11.63 0.77 0.96
C ALA A 274 10.66 1.90 0.56
N ASN A 275 10.03 2.57 1.52
CA ASN A 275 9.17 3.74 1.23
C ASN A 275 9.99 4.97 0.82
N MET A 276 11.19 5.16 1.39
CA MET A 276 12.11 6.23 0.99
C MET A 276 12.61 6.03 -0.45
N ALA A 277 12.89 4.79 -0.85
CA ALA A 277 13.22 4.45 -2.23
C ALA A 277 12.10 4.88 -3.19
N LEU A 278 10.82 4.63 -2.84
CA LEU A 278 9.67 5.11 -3.63
C LEU A 278 9.54 6.65 -3.64
N ALA A 279 9.88 7.33 -2.56
CA ALA A 279 9.88 8.79 -2.55
C ALA A 279 10.98 9.34 -3.48
N LYS A 280 12.20 8.77 -3.45
CA LYS A 280 13.29 9.10 -4.38
C LYS A 280 12.91 8.78 -5.84
N ARG A 281 12.22 7.65 -6.09
CA ARG A 281 11.62 7.36 -7.39
C ARG A 281 10.67 8.48 -7.84
N GLY A 282 9.83 9.00 -6.94
CA GLY A 282 8.94 10.12 -7.23
C GLY A 282 9.68 11.38 -7.67
N VAL A 283 10.77 11.74 -6.98
CA VAL A 283 11.66 12.85 -7.39
C VAL A 283 12.29 12.57 -8.75
N ALA A 284 12.75 11.33 -8.98
CA ALA A 284 13.34 10.91 -10.25
C ALA A 284 12.35 11.04 -11.42
N LEU A 285 11.10 10.63 -11.24
CA LEU A 285 10.04 10.79 -12.25
C LEU A 285 9.71 12.26 -12.54
N GLN A 286 9.69 13.12 -11.52
CA GLN A 286 9.53 14.57 -11.73
C GLN A 286 10.70 15.17 -12.53
N LEU A 287 11.91 14.71 -12.25
CA LEU A 287 13.12 15.14 -12.96
C LEU A 287 13.12 14.64 -14.40
N GLN A 288 12.74 13.38 -14.66
CA GLN A 288 12.59 12.82 -16.00
C GLN A 288 11.63 13.68 -16.86
N LYS A 289 10.45 14.02 -16.30
CA LYS A 289 9.50 14.90 -16.99
C LYS A 289 10.05 16.27 -17.34
N ARG A 290 10.94 16.82 -16.51
CA ARG A 290 11.63 18.10 -16.83
C ARG A 290 12.57 17.91 -18.02
N ILE A 291 13.37 16.83 -18.00
CA ILE A 291 14.29 16.48 -19.09
C ILE A 291 13.51 16.34 -20.41
N ASP A 292 12.41 15.57 -20.39
CA ASP A 292 11.59 15.31 -21.58
C ASP A 292 10.99 16.60 -22.16
N ARG A 293 10.50 17.49 -21.29
CA ARG A 293 9.98 18.81 -21.71
C ARG A 293 11.08 19.70 -22.34
N GLU A 294 12.29 19.67 -21.80
CA GLU A 294 13.41 20.42 -22.37
C GLU A 294 13.82 19.87 -23.74
N VAL A 295 13.87 18.54 -23.88
CA VAL A 295 14.14 17.87 -25.16
C VAL A 295 13.09 18.29 -26.19
N GLN A 296 11.80 18.21 -25.83
CA GLN A 296 10.70 18.61 -26.74
C GLN A 296 10.80 20.09 -27.15
N ARG A 297 11.07 21.00 -26.21
CA ARG A 297 11.26 22.43 -26.51
C ARG A 297 12.43 22.65 -27.46
N ASN A 298 13.54 21.95 -27.29
CA ASN A 298 14.70 22.07 -28.16
C ASN A 298 14.42 21.51 -29.56
N VAL A 299 13.66 20.44 -29.69
CA VAL A 299 13.21 19.89 -30.98
C VAL A 299 12.29 20.89 -31.71
N GLN A 300 11.34 21.49 -30.97
CA GLN A 300 10.44 22.52 -31.57
C GLN A 300 11.19 23.77 -32.03
N ARG A 301 12.15 24.27 -31.23
CA ARG A 301 13.01 25.40 -31.59
C ARG A 301 13.82 25.14 -32.86
N ARG A 302 14.30 23.91 -33.07
CA ARG A 302 15.01 23.52 -34.29
C ARG A 302 14.11 23.42 -35.52
N LYS A 303 12.81 23.15 -35.35
CA LYS A 303 11.82 23.06 -36.44
C LYS A 303 11.26 24.42 -36.86
N THR A 304 11.40 25.47 -36.04
CA THR A 304 11.01 26.85 -36.36
C THR A 304 12.28 27.71 -36.50
N PRO A 305 12.88 27.84 -37.68
CA PRO A 305 13.98 28.76 -37.89
C PRO A 305 13.41 30.21 -37.87
N THR A 306 13.49 30.85 -36.70
CA THR A 306 13.27 32.29 -36.64
C THR A 306 14.43 33.00 -37.35
N SER A 307 14.11 33.70 -38.42
CA SER A 307 15.03 34.51 -39.22
C SER A 307 15.49 35.78 -38.47
N ARG A 308 16.03 35.65 -37.26
CA ARG A 308 16.68 36.75 -36.51
C ARG A 308 17.62 36.18 -35.44
N SER A 309 18.89 36.04 -35.76
CA SER A 309 20.03 36.43 -34.92
C SER A 309 21.34 36.08 -35.65
N ARG A 310 21.80 36.99 -36.51
CA ARG A 310 23.23 37.15 -36.71
C ARG A 310 23.70 38.09 -35.60
N GLY A 311 24.59 37.61 -34.74
CA GLY A 311 25.33 38.43 -33.80
C GLY A 311 24.92 38.17 -32.34
N ASP A 312 25.63 37.28 -31.70
CA ASP A 312 26.32 37.50 -30.43
C ASP A 312 27.01 36.19 -30.00
N GLY A 313 28.33 36.25 -29.98
CA GLY A 313 29.21 35.15 -29.57
C GLY A 313 29.26 34.95 -28.05
N ASN A 314 28.07 34.85 -27.38
CA ASN A 314 27.97 34.68 -25.93
C ASN A 314 27.24 33.39 -25.51
N ASP A 315 27.01 32.44 -26.45
CA ASP A 315 26.31 31.19 -26.18
C ASP A 315 27.16 30.17 -25.36
N ASP A 316 28.48 30.32 -25.33
CA ASP A 316 29.35 29.40 -24.58
C ASP A 316 29.30 29.58 -23.03
N LYS A 317 28.93 30.78 -22.55
CA LYS A 317 28.78 31.03 -21.11
C LYS A 317 27.45 30.57 -20.54
N ALA A 318 26.42 30.39 -21.36
CA ALA A 318 25.10 29.91 -20.96
C ALA A 318 25.05 28.37 -20.84
N SER A 319 26.03 27.64 -21.39
CA SER A 319 26.09 26.16 -21.28
C SER A 319 26.70 25.68 -19.96
N ALA A 320 27.54 26.49 -19.32
CA ALA A 320 28.27 26.12 -18.08
C ALA A 320 27.42 26.13 -16.80
N SER A 321 26.17 26.65 -16.84
CA SER A 321 25.30 26.74 -15.65
C SER A 321 24.05 25.86 -15.71
N ARG A 322 23.92 24.97 -16.69
CA ARG A 322 22.78 24.05 -16.76
C ARG A 322 22.93 22.96 -15.72
N PRO A 323 21.92 22.75 -14.82
CA PRO A 323 21.99 21.68 -13.84
C PRO A 323 22.11 20.31 -14.54
N ASP A 324 23.01 19.47 -14.08
CA ASP A 324 23.13 18.08 -14.57
C ASP A 324 21.94 17.24 -14.10
N TYR A 325 20.81 17.40 -14.76
CA TYR A 325 19.61 16.64 -14.47
C TYR A 325 19.77 15.14 -14.73
N ARG A 326 20.60 14.73 -15.70
CA ARG A 326 20.81 13.31 -16.03
C ARG A 326 21.66 12.61 -14.97
N GLY A 327 22.76 13.22 -14.54
CA GLY A 327 23.58 12.72 -13.45
C GLY A 327 22.80 12.63 -12.14
N ARG A 328 21.99 13.67 -11.83
CA ARG A 328 21.11 13.65 -10.66
C ARG A 328 20.06 12.54 -10.74
N LEU A 329 19.46 12.30 -11.91
CA LEU A 329 18.50 11.21 -12.13
C LEU A 329 19.14 9.84 -11.87
N ALA A 330 20.32 9.59 -12.46
CA ALA A 330 21.04 8.35 -12.27
C ALA A 330 21.42 8.14 -10.78
N LYS A 331 21.86 9.20 -10.10
CA LYS A 331 22.15 9.16 -8.66
C LYS A 331 20.92 8.79 -7.83
N LEU A 332 19.76 9.42 -8.06
CA LEU A 332 18.53 9.14 -7.33
C LEU A 332 18.07 7.68 -7.50
N ARG A 333 18.16 7.14 -8.73
CA ARG A 333 17.83 5.74 -9.01
C ARG A 333 18.75 4.78 -8.27
N ARG A 334 20.06 5.05 -8.27
CA ARG A 334 21.04 4.24 -7.54
C ARG A 334 20.79 4.27 -6.04
N GLU A 335 20.66 5.45 -5.44
CA GLU A 335 20.38 5.60 -4.02
C GLU A 335 19.07 4.91 -3.62
N ALA A 336 18.06 4.90 -4.50
CA ALA A 336 16.81 4.20 -4.24
C ALA A 336 17.01 2.67 -4.22
N LEU A 337 17.81 2.12 -5.14
CA LEU A 337 18.17 0.69 -5.13
C LEU A 337 19.03 0.34 -3.90
N ASP A 338 20.01 1.17 -3.53
CA ASP A 338 20.84 0.97 -2.33
C ASP A 338 19.98 0.87 -1.06
N HIS A 339 18.92 1.70 -0.95
CA HIS A 339 17.96 1.61 0.16
C HIS A 339 17.13 0.32 0.14
N LEU A 340 16.77 -0.17 -1.05
CA LEU A 340 16.07 -1.44 -1.19
C LEU A 340 16.95 -2.63 -0.83
N ASP A 341 18.23 -2.60 -1.21
CA ASP A 341 19.20 -3.64 -0.84
C ASP A 341 19.43 -3.67 0.68
N ALA A 342 19.55 -2.50 1.31
CA ALA A 342 19.62 -2.41 2.77
C ALA A 342 18.36 -2.97 3.45
N ALA A 343 17.16 -2.70 2.89
CA ALA A 343 15.91 -3.27 3.38
C ALA A 343 15.85 -4.79 3.19
N ARG A 344 16.31 -5.28 2.04
CA ARG A 344 16.39 -6.71 1.71
C ARG A 344 17.28 -7.44 2.70
N ALA A 345 18.45 -6.90 3.04
CA ALA A 345 19.38 -7.48 4.01
C ALA A 345 18.76 -7.65 5.40
N ILE A 346 17.89 -6.73 5.84
CA ILE A 346 17.15 -6.85 7.10
C ILE A 346 16.11 -7.97 7.02
N TYR A 347 15.36 -8.07 5.91
CA TYR A 347 14.32 -9.11 5.75
C TYR A 347 14.89 -10.51 5.53
N GLN A 348 16.09 -10.65 4.94
CA GLN A 348 16.77 -11.93 4.82
C GLN A 348 17.03 -12.62 6.17
N GLN A 349 17.18 -11.84 7.25
CA GLN A 349 17.28 -12.37 8.61
C GLN A 349 15.93 -12.81 9.20
N ARG A 350 14.84 -12.57 8.48
CA ARG A 350 13.45 -12.87 8.86
C ARG A 350 12.69 -13.39 7.64
N PRO A 351 13.01 -14.60 7.15
CA PRO A 351 12.52 -15.10 5.85
C PRO A 351 10.99 -15.15 5.72
N ASN A 352 10.29 -15.25 6.85
CA ASN A 352 8.83 -15.28 6.85
C ASN A 352 8.16 -13.89 6.90
N HIS A 353 8.93 -12.79 6.84
CA HIS A 353 8.35 -11.47 6.96
C HIS A 353 7.79 -10.99 5.61
N HIS A 354 6.49 -10.65 5.55
CA HIS A 354 5.78 -10.15 4.35
C HIS A 354 6.42 -8.91 3.67
N GLY A 355 7.26 -8.17 4.39
CA GLY A 355 7.92 -6.97 3.88
C GLY A 355 8.88 -7.22 2.72
N ALA A 356 9.40 -8.44 2.55
CA ALA A 356 10.28 -8.80 1.46
C ALA A 356 9.60 -8.58 0.09
N GLY A 357 8.36 -9.02 -0.08
CA GLY A 357 7.60 -8.81 -1.32
C GLY A 357 7.42 -7.33 -1.68
N THR A 358 7.29 -6.45 -0.69
CA THR A 358 7.25 -4.99 -0.94
C THR A 358 8.58 -4.45 -1.47
N VAL A 359 9.73 -5.01 -1.04
CA VAL A 359 11.05 -4.61 -1.54
C VAL A 359 11.20 -4.99 -3.00
N TYR A 360 10.86 -6.23 -3.35
CA TYR A 360 10.85 -6.71 -4.74
C TYR A 360 9.95 -5.85 -5.63
N LEU A 361 8.71 -5.59 -5.19
CA LEU A 361 7.77 -4.73 -5.92
C LEU A 361 8.35 -3.33 -6.19
N ASN A 362 9.01 -2.72 -5.20
CA ASN A 362 9.57 -1.39 -5.34
C ASN A 362 10.82 -1.38 -6.25
N ALA A 363 11.64 -2.43 -6.23
CA ALA A 363 12.78 -2.59 -7.14
C ALA A 363 12.28 -2.72 -8.59
N ALA A 364 11.25 -3.54 -8.81
CA ALA A 364 10.64 -3.69 -10.13
C ALA A 364 10.14 -2.37 -10.71
N TYR A 365 9.54 -1.48 -9.89
CA TYR A 365 9.16 -0.13 -10.35
C TYR A 365 10.36 0.70 -10.82
N ILE A 366 11.50 0.63 -10.11
CA ILE A 366 12.70 1.41 -10.46
C ILE A 366 13.33 0.86 -11.75
N HIS A 367 13.37 -0.47 -11.91
CA HIS A 367 13.85 -1.13 -13.13
C HIS A 367 12.95 -0.81 -14.32
N LEU A 368 11.63 -0.84 -14.16
CA LEU A 368 10.66 -0.43 -15.20
C LEU A 368 10.90 1.02 -15.64
N ASP A 369 11.05 1.97 -14.69
CA ASP A 369 11.33 3.38 -15.01
C ASP A 369 12.71 3.59 -15.68
N SER A 370 13.57 2.60 -15.62
CA SER A 370 14.89 2.61 -16.25
C SER A 370 14.90 1.92 -17.62
N GLY A 371 13.80 1.29 -18.02
CA GLY A 371 13.69 0.48 -19.24
C GLY A 371 14.35 -0.92 -19.11
N ASP A 372 14.72 -1.34 -17.90
CA ASP A 372 15.26 -2.68 -17.65
C ASP A 372 14.10 -3.65 -17.38
N PHE A 373 13.41 -4.04 -18.45
CA PHE A 373 12.19 -4.86 -18.36
C PHE A 373 12.45 -6.26 -17.84
N LEU A 374 13.64 -6.83 -18.12
CA LEU A 374 14.00 -8.17 -17.64
C LEU A 374 14.06 -8.21 -16.12
N ARG A 375 14.82 -7.30 -15.51
CA ARG A 375 14.88 -7.21 -14.05
C ARG A 375 13.55 -6.79 -13.43
N ALA A 376 12.80 -5.93 -14.10
CA ALA A 376 11.47 -5.54 -13.64
C ALA A 376 10.52 -6.75 -13.56
N GLU A 377 10.55 -7.66 -14.55
CA GLU A 377 9.77 -8.90 -14.53
C GLU A 377 10.19 -9.84 -13.40
N GLU A 378 11.50 -10.11 -13.27
CA GLU A 378 12.05 -10.99 -12.23
C GLU A 378 11.65 -10.53 -10.83
N GLU A 379 11.83 -9.24 -10.56
CA GLU A 379 11.47 -8.65 -9.26
C GLU A 379 9.95 -8.62 -9.03
N ALA A 380 9.14 -8.39 -10.08
CA ALA A 380 7.67 -8.40 -9.97
C ALA A 380 7.14 -9.83 -9.74
N ALA A 381 7.73 -10.84 -10.37
CA ALA A 381 7.42 -12.25 -10.13
C ALA A 381 7.75 -12.66 -8.69
N SER A 382 8.95 -12.32 -8.21
CA SER A 382 9.36 -12.58 -6.82
C SER A 382 8.45 -11.88 -5.81
N ALA A 383 7.96 -10.67 -6.13
CA ALA A 383 6.98 -9.98 -5.29
C ALA A 383 5.65 -10.73 -5.21
N TYR A 384 5.20 -11.28 -6.33
CA TYR A 384 3.97 -12.07 -6.39
C TYR A 384 4.09 -13.39 -5.62
N GLU A 385 5.17 -14.15 -5.82
CA GLU A 385 5.44 -15.43 -5.15
C GLU A 385 5.44 -15.28 -3.61
N VAL A 386 6.16 -14.27 -3.10
CA VAL A 386 6.16 -13.98 -1.65
C VAL A 386 4.77 -13.58 -1.15
N ALA A 387 4.00 -12.86 -1.95
CA ALA A 387 2.65 -12.46 -1.57
C ALA A 387 1.66 -13.64 -1.58
N GLU A 388 1.79 -14.53 -2.56
CA GLU A 388 0.97 -15.73 -2.72
C GLU A 388 1.20 -16.71 -1.57
N GLU A 389 2.48 -16.98 -1.20
CA GLU A 389 2.83 -17.80 -0.03
C GLU A 389 2.18 -17.28 1.26
N LYS A 390 2.03 -15.96 1.38
CA LYS A 390 1.47 -15.29 2.57
C LYS A 390 -0.02 -14.98 2.45
N GLN A 391 -0.66 -15.30 1.33
CA GLN A 391 -2.06 -14.94 1.03
C GLN A 391 -2.32 -13.42 1.18
N ASP A 392 -1.32 -12.59 0.85
CA ASP A 392 -1.44 -11.12 0.87
C ASP A 392 -2.07 -10.64 -0.44
N TYR A 393 -3.40 -10.71 -0.54
CA TYR A 393 -4.16 -10.29 -1.73
C TYR A 393 -3.88 -8.84 -2.17
N ILE A 394 -3.53 -7.95 -1.22
CA ILE A 394 -3.19 -6.56 -1.55
C ILE A 394 -1.86 -6.50 -2.29
N LEU A 395 -0.86 -7.22 -1.83
CA LEU A 395 0.45 -7.26 -2.47
C LEU A 395 0.41 -8.05 -3.79
N MET A 396 -0.32 -9.18 -3.84
CA MET A 396 -0.58 -9.93 -5.08
C MET A 396 -1.20 -9.03 -6.15
N GLY A 397 -2.27 -8.29 -5.83
CA GLY A 397 -2.91 -7.36 -6.75
C GLY A 397 -1.99 -6.25 -7.24
N ARG A 398 -1.13 -5.71 -6.36
CA ARG A 398 -0.11 -4.73 -6.75
C ARG A 398 0.94 -5.30 -7.68
N ALA A 399 1.39 -6.53 -7.45
CA ALA A 399 2.35 -7.21 -8.30
C ALA A 399 1.75 -7.44 -9.70
N ARG A 400 0.49 -7.89 -9.79
CA ARG A 400 -0.21 -8.05 -11.07
C ARG A 400 -0.40 -6.73 -11.83
N ILE A 401 -0.72 -5.64 -11.13
CA ILE A 401 -0.75 -4.30 -11.75
C ILE A 401 0.62 -3.96 -12.33
N LEU A 402 1.70 -4.20 -11.60
CA LEU A 402 3.04 -3.90 -12.08
C LEU A 402 3.44 -4.79 -13.27
N GLN A 403 3.12 -6.08 -13.26
CA GLN A 403 3.31 -6.96 -14.41
C GLN A 403 2.52 -6.48 -15.63
N CYS A 404 1.28 -6.02 -15.44
CA CYS A 404 0.50 -5.36 -16.48
C CYS A 404 1.21 -4.11 -17.03
N MET A 405 1.80 -3.28 -16.16
CA MET A 405 2.58 -2.10 -16.58
C MET A 405 3.80 -2.48 -17.43
N ILE A 406 4.54 -3.50 -17.01
CA ILE A 406 5.74 -3.99 -17.71
C ILE A 406 5.34 -4.50 -19.11
N GLU A 407 4.30 -5.32 -19.19
CA GLU A 407 3.81 -5.85 -20.46
C GLU A 407 3.34 -4.74 -21.42
N ASN A 408 2.62 -3.72 -20.90
CA ASN A 408 2.24 -2.56 -21.70
C ASN A 408 3.46 -1.75 -22.20
N ALA A 409 4.52 -1.63 -21.38
CA ALA A 409 5.74 -0.94 -21.79
C ALA A 409 6.44 -1.70 -22.93
N LYS A 410 6.48 -3.04 -22.85
CA LYS A 410 7.03 -3.90 -23.92
C LYS A 410 6.22 -3.78 -25.22
N VAL A 411 4.87 -3.74 -25.14
CA VAL A 411 4.01 -3.50 -26.32
C VAL A 411 4.42 -2.23 -27.06
N GLU A 412 4.61 -1.12 -26.33
CA GLU A 412 4.95 0.16 -26.96
C GLU A 412 6.39 0.16 -27.52
N GLU A 413 7.32 -0.59 -26.92
CA GLU A 413 8.69 -0.74 -27.43
C GLU A 413 8.72 -1.63 -28.69
N GLU A 414 8.05 -2.76 -28.70
CA GLU A 414 8.04 -3.72 -29.81
C GLU A 414 7.35 -3.18 -31.07
N ILE A 415 6.27 -2.40 -30.92
CA ILE A 415 5.65 -1.72 -32.06
C ILE A 415 6.65 -0.81 -32.78
N GLY A 416 7.56 -0.17 -32.03
CA GLY A 416 8.65 0.60 -32.60
C GLY A 416 9.74 -0.25 -33.27
N GLY A 417 9.90 -1.52 -32.85
CA GLY A 417 10.93 -2.47 -33.31
C GLY A 417 10.51 -3.43 -34.43
N GLY A 418 9.23 -3.45 -34.81
CA GLY A 418 8.70 -4.34 -35.86
C GLY A 418 8.44 -5.79 -35.41
N ALA A 419 8.44 -6.09 -34.12
CA ALA A 419 8.04 -7.36 -33.53
C ALA A 419 6.50 -7.45 -33.35
N ASP A 420 5.96 -8.67 -33.14
CA ASP A 420 4.53 -8.85 -32.85
C ASP A 420 4.23 -8.60 -31.35
N PRO A 421 3.60 -7.47 -31.00
CA PRO A 421 3.29 -7.13 -29.62
C PRO A 421 2.07 -7.88 -29.05
N GLY A 422 1.41 -8.73 -29.83
CA GLY A 422 0.13 -9.33 -29.46
C GLY A 422 0.18 -10.22 -28.23
N SER A 423 1.28 -10.95 -28.00
CA SER A 423 1.48 -11.78 -26.81
C SER A 423 1.55 -10.94 -25.53
N HIS A 424 2.33 -9.85 -25.57
CA HIS A 424 2.48 -8.92 -24.46
C HIS A 424 1.17 -8.18 -24.16
N ALA A 425 0.46 -7.74 -25.21
CA ALA A 425 -0.83 -7.07 -25.04
C ALA A 425 -1.87 -7.97 -24.34
N ARG A 426 -1.96 -9.26 -24.74
CA ARG A 426 -2.87 -10.22 -24.09
C ARG A 426 -2.49 -10.46 -22.64
N ARG A 427 -1.19 -10.71 -22.34
CA ARG A 427 -0.73 -10.87 -20.96
C ARG A 427 -1.00 -9.64 -20.09
N ALA A 428 -0.84 -8.43 -20.62
CA ALA A 428 -1.19 -7.20 -19.91
C ALA A 428 -2.67 -7.17 -19.53
N LEU A 429 -3.56 -7.59 -20.44
CA LEU A 429 -4.99 -7.66 -20.17
C LEU A 429 -5.32 -8.73 -19.11
N GLU A 430 -4.72 -9.91 -19.19
CA GLU A 430 -4.86 -10.98 -18.20
C GLU A 430 -4.42 -10.53 -16.81
N PHE A 431 -3.21 -9.96 -16.67
CA PHE A 431 -2.72 -9.45 -15.39
C PHE A 431 -3.61 -8.35 -14.81
N SER A 432 -4.16 -7.46 -15.65
CA SER A 432 -5.10 -6.44 -15.17
C SER A 432 -6.40 -7.04 -14.65
N GLN A 433 -6.91 -8.10 -15.28
CA GLN A 433 -8.10 -8.82 -14.84
C GLN A 433 -7.83 -9.57 -13.52
N GLU A 434 -6.73 -10.29 -13.41
CA GLU A 434 -6.32 -10.95 -12.17
C GLU A 434 -6.17 -9.95 -11.02
N ALA A 435 -5.60 -8.76 -11.30
CA ALA A 435 -5.49 -7.71 -10.29
C ALA A 435 -6.86 -7.21 -9.80
N ILE A 436 -7.86 -7.10 -10.68
CA ILE A 436 -9.24 -6.76 -10.33
C ILE A 436 -9.84 -7.83 -9.42
N ASP A 437 -9.68 -9.10 -9.77
CA ASP A 437 -10.25 -10.21 -9.02
C ASP A 437 -9.61 -10.32 -7.63
N LEU A 438 -8.28 -10.20 -7.53
CA LEU A 438 -7.57 -10.13 -6.25
C LEU A 438 -8.02 -8.93 -5.40
N ALA A 439 -8.23 -7.76 -6.01
CA ALA A 439 -8.66 -6.57 -5.28
C ALA A 439 -10.07 -6.71 -4.68
N LYS A 440 -10.97 -7.48 -5.31
CA LYS A 440 -12.32 -7.77 -4.80
C LYS A 440 -12.33 -8.59 -3.50
N HIS A 441 -11.27 -9.34 -3.21
CA HIS A 441 -11.11 -10.06 -1.94
C HIS A 441 -10.75 -9.13 -0.77
N THR A 442 -10.57 -7.84 -1.03
CA THR A 442 -10.15 -6.86 -0.02
C THR A 442 -11.07 -5.64 0.00
N GLN A 443 -11.09 -4.91 1.12
CA GLN A 443 -11.77 -3.62 1.22
C GLN A 443 -10.89 -2.45 0.72
N HIS A 444 -9.86 -2.75 -0.08
CA HIS A 444 -8.90 -1.74 -0.55
C HIS A 444 -9.37 -1.09 -1.85
N HIS A 445 -10.36 -0.21 -1.76
CA HIS A 445 -10.98 0.47 -2.92
C HIS A 445 -9.99 1.11 -3.90
N LEU A 446 -8.89 1.69 -3.41
CA LEU A 446 -7.87 2.29 -4.27
C LEU A 446 -7.04 1.24 -5.04
N LEU A 447 -6.91 0.01 -4.53
CA LEU A 447 -6.30 -1.09 -5.29
C LEU A 447 -7.20 -1.47 -6.46
N LEU A 448 -8.49 -1.65 -6.21
CA LEU A 448 -9.48 -1.94 -7.24
C LEU A 448 -9.54 -0.84 -8.30
N ALA A 449 -9.56 0.43 -7.87
CA ALA A 449 -9.52 1.56 -8.79
C ALA A 449 -8.26 1.56 -9.67
N ASN A 450 -7.09 1.23 -9.10
CA ASN A 450 -5.83 1.16 -9.85
C ASN A 450 -5.80 -0.02 -10.83
N ALA A 451 -6.39 -1.16 -10.47
CA ALA A 451 -6.50 -2.31 -11.37
C ALA A 451 -7.39 -1.98 -12.59
N HIS A 452 -8.56 -1.36 -12.40
CA HIS A 452 -9.39 -0.88 -13.50
C HIS A 452 -8.71 0.20 -14.34
N LEU A 453 -7.95 1.11 -13.71
CA LEU A 453 -7.17 2.12 -14.42
C LEU A 453 -6.17 1.47 -15.39
N TRP A 454 -5.40 0.48 -14.93
CA TRP A 454 -4.41 -0.18 -15.79
C TRP A 454 -5.06 -1.08 -16.83
N GLN A 455 -6.22 -1.68 -16.56
CA GLN A 455 -7.03 -2.35 -17.58
C GLN A 455 -7.43 -1.36 -18.70
N GLY A 456 -7.89 -0.17 -18.34
CA GLY A 456 -8.24 0.87 -19.32
C GLY A 456 -7.03 1.38 -20.12
N LEU A 457 -5.86 1.54 -19.48
CA LEU A 457 -4.61 1.90 -20.16
C LEU A 457 -4.17 0.81 -21.14
N THR A 458 -4.33 -0.46 -20.77
CA THR A 458 -4.06 -1.62 -21.64
C THR A 458 -4.98 -1.61 -22.86
N GLN A 459 -6.27 -1.37 -22.68
CA GLN A 459 -7.23 -1.28 -23.80
C GLN A 459 -6.96 -0.09 -24.72
N CYS A 460 -6.34 0.98 -24.19
CA CYS A 460 -5.87 2.13 -24.97
C CYS A 460 -4.43 2.00 -25.48
N ASN A 461 -3.74 0.86 -25.33
CA ASN A 461 -2.39 0.71 -25.87
C ASN A 461 -2.43 0.68 -27.43
N SER A 462 -1.25 0.67 -28.05
CA SER A 462 -1.15 0.77 -29.51
C SER A 462 -1.61 -0.50 -30.23
N PHE A 463 -1.74 -1.64 -29.51
CA PHE A 463 -2.21 -2.90 -30.07
C PHE A 463 -3.74 -3.01 -30.08
N PHE A 464 -4.42 -2.81 -28.94
CA PHE A 464 -5.87 -2.96 -28.85
C PHE A 464 -6.64 -1.79 -29.44
N ASP A 465 -6.16 -0.57 -29.24
CA ASP A 465 -6.77 0.69 -29.68
C ASP A 465 -8.30 0.77 -29.45
N ASN A 466 -8.77 0.26 -28.31
CA ASN A 466 -10.18 0.14 -27.96
C ASN A 466 -10.61 1.21 -26.92
N PRO A 467 -10.98 2.43 -27.37
CA PRO A 467 -11.35 3.52 -26.47
C PRO A 467 -12.70 3.32 -25.78
N GLU A 468 -13.59 2.44 -26.30
CA GLU A 468 -14.91 2.19 -25.71
C GLU A 468 -14.76 1.33 -24.43
N ALA A 469 -14.05 0.21 -24.51
CA ALA A 469 -13.74 -0.63 -23.36
C ALA A 469 -12.86 0.12 -22.33
N ALA A 470 -11.93 0.96 -22.82
CA ALA A 470 -11.12 1.81 -21.94
C ALA A 470 -11.97 2.84 -21.16
N ARG A 471 -13.05 3.36 -21.77
CA ARG A 471 -13.97 4.27 -21.10
C ARG A 471 -14.74 3.57 -19.97
N GLU A 472 -15.20 2.36 -20.21
CA GLU A 472 -15.87 1.55 -19.19
C GLU A 472 -14.93 1.32 -17.99
N SER A 473 -13.68 0.91 -18.27
CA SER A 473 -12.66 0.73 -17.24
C SER A 473 -12.33 2.05 -16.50
N TYR A 474 -12.32 3.19 -17.19
CA TYR A 474 -12.13 4.50 -16.58
C TYR A 474 -13.27 4.87 -15.63
N ASP A 475 -14.51 4.62 -16.03
CA ASP A 475 -15.70 4.90 -15.21
C ASP A 475 -15.73 3.99 -13.96
N LEU A 476 -15.35 2.70 -14.09
CA LEU A 476 -15.18 1.76 -12.98
C LEU A 476 -14.06 2.19 -12.03
N ALA A 477 -12.91 2.62 -12.57
CA ALA A 477 -11.81 3.14 -11.75
C ALA A 477 -12.24 4.35 -10.92
N ARG A 478 -12.97 5.29 -11.52
CA ARG A 478 -13.51 6.45 -10.82
C ARG A 478 -14.56 6.10 -9.78
N ALA A 479 -15.47 5.18 -10.11
CA ALA A 479 -16.49 4.70 -9.16
C ALA A 479 -15.84 4.02 -7.95
N SER A 480 -14.81 3.20 -8.17
CA SER A 480 -14.07 2.53 -7.11
C SER A 480 -13.29 3.50 -6.21
N CYS A 481 -12.88 4.66 -6.69
CA CYS A 481 -12.31 5.70 -5.82
C CYS A 481 -13.35 6.23 -4.81
N GLY A 482 -14.62 6.30 -5.16
CA GLY A 482 -15.67 6.86 -4.32
C GLY A 482 -15.35 8.30 -3.89
N THR A 483 -15.42 8.56 -2.58
CA THR A 483 -15.01 9.84 -1.97
C THR A 483 -13.50 9.92 -1.72
N ASN A 484 -12.76 8.84 -1.94
CA ASN A 484 -11.32 8.75 -1.70
C ASN A 484 -10.57 9.44 -2.83
N GLN A 485 -9.65 10.33 -2.48
CA GLN A 485 -8.80 10.95 -3.49
C GLN A 485 -7.69 9.98 -3.92
N PRO A 486 -7.47 9.78 -5.23
CA PRO A 486 -6.30 9.06 -5.74
C PRO A 486 -5.01 9.74 -5.28
N ASP A 487 -3.91 8.98 -5.17
CA ASP A 487 -2.61 9.61 -4.98
C ASP A 487 -2.16 10.38 -6.25
N ALA A 488 -1.09 11.18 -6.11
CA ALA A 488 -0.62 12.04 -7.19
C ALA A 488 -0.27 11.28 -8.49
N ASN A 489 0.25 10.05 -8.37
CA ASN A 489 0.59 9.23 -9.55
C ASN A 489 -0.67 8.67 -10.21
N MET A 490 -1.54 8.04 -9.42
CA MET A 490 -2.81 7.51 -9.92
C MET A 490 -3.69 8.59 -10.53
N TRP A 491 -3.73 9.79 -9.94
CA TRP A 491 -4.44 10.92 -10.53
C TRP A 491 -3.90 11.29 -11.91
N GLN A 492 -2.58 11.30 -12.05
CA GLN A 492 -1.93 11.57 -13.34
C GLN A 492 -2.22 10.49 -14.37
N ASP A 493 -2.20 9.22 -13.96
CA ASP A 493 -2.50 8.09 -14.85
C ASP A 493 -3.98 8.11 -15.29
N LEU A 494 -4.91 8.47 -14.40
CA LEU A 494 -6.32 8.73 -14.75
C LEU A 494 -6.46 9.87 -15.77
N GLN A 495 -5.72 10.96 -15.61
CA GLN A 495 -5.72 12.05 -16.60
C GLN A 495 -5.16 11.57 -17.94
N THR A 496 -4.10 10.76 -17.92
CA THR A 496 -3.50 10.17 -19.11
C THR A 496 -4.47 9.27 -19.84
N LEU A 497 -5.17 8.38 -19.11
CA LEU A 497 -6.20 7.51 -19.67
C LEU A 497 -7.35 8.34 -20.27
N GLY A 498 -7.86 9.35 -19.53
CA GLY A 498 -8.89 10.25 -20.03
C GLY A 498 -8.48 10.96 -21.32
N ALA A 499 -7.23 11.46 -21.37
CA ALA A 499 -6.68 12.09 -22.58
C ALA A 499 -6.57 11.07 -23.74
N LYS A 500 -6.07 9.86 -23.51
CA LYS A 500 -6.01 8.80 -24.54
C LYS A 500 -7.41 8.47 -25.09
N ILE A 501 -8.41 8.30 -24.22
CA ILE A 501 -9.80 8.05 -24.62
C ILE A 501 -10.35 9.20 -25.47
N LEU A 502 -10.08 10.45 -25.10
CA LEU A 502 -10.52 11.61 -25.85
C LEU A 502 -9.80 11.73 -27.21
N HIS A 503 -8.52 11.40 -27.27
CA HIS A 503 -7.74 11.46 -28.51
C HIS A 503 -8.04 10.30 -29.48
N LYS A 504 -8.24 9.09 -28.98
CA LYS A 504 -8.53 7.90 -29.77
C LYS A 504 -10.02 7.67 -30.00
N GLY A 505 -10.85 7.96 -28.98
CA GLY A 505 -12.29 7.79 -29.04
C GLY A 505 -13.00 9.00 -29.61
N SER A 506 -13.46 8.89 -30.82
CA SER A 506 -14.61 9.66 -31.32
C SER A 506 -14.47 11.16 -31.56
N VAL A 507 -13.30 11.74 -31.53
CA VAL A 507 -13.19 13.08 -32.14
C VAL A 507 -13.19 12.90 -33.64
N HIS A 508 -14.26 13.35 -34.30
CA HIS A 508 -14.33 13.35 -35.75
C HIS A 508 -13.02 13.90 -36.31
N PRO A 509 -12.37 13.27 -37.33
CA PRO A 509 -11.06 13.68 -37.82
C PRO A 509 -10.98 15.20 -38.13
N ALA A 510 -12.05 15.77 -38.66
CA ALA A 510 -12.14 17.21 -38.92
C ALA A 510 -12.07 18.04 -37.60
N LEU A 511 -12.74 17.63 -36.54
CA LEU A 511 -12.68 18.34 -35.24
C LEU A 511 -11.28 18.28 -34.64
N LYS A 512 -10.58 17.15 -34.79
CA LYS A 512 -9.19 16.97 -34.35
C LYS A 512 -8.26 17.89 -35.16
N ALA A 513 -8.39 17.91 -36.48
CA ALA A 513 -7.60 18.78 -37.34
C ALA A 513 -7.81 20.27 -37.01
N TRP A 514 -9.06 20.69 -36.83
CA TRP A 514 -9.39 22.08 -36.50
C TRP A 514 -8.90 22.53 -35.14
N SER A 515 -8.93 21.64 -34.12
CA SER A 515 -8.37 21.93 -32.78
C SER A 515 -6.85 22.13 -32.80
N GLN A 516 -6.19 21.62 -33.84
CA GLN A 516 -4.75 21.80 -34.10
C GLN A 516 -4.44 22.95 -35.07
N GLY A 517 -5.46 23.73 -35.47
CA GLY A 517 -5.30 24.83 -36.41
C GLY A 517 -5.21 24.40 -37.89
N ALA A 518 -5.34 23.09 -38.18
CA ALA A 518 -5.31 22.59 -39.56
C ALA A 518 -6.70 22.75 -40.21
N VAL A 519 -6.99 23.90 -40.77
CA VAL A 519 -8.30 24.24 -41.35
C VAL A 519 -8.34 24.07 -42.89
N GLY A 520 -7.21 23.85 -43.53
CA GLY A 520 -7.09 23.79 -45.00
C GLY A 520 -7.56 25.08 -45.67
N GLU A 521 -8.16 24.95 -46.85
CA GLU A 521 -8.71 26.10 -47.59
C GLU A 521 -10.16 26.48 -47.19
N LYS A 522 -10.67 25.90 -46.07
CA LYS A 522 -12.05 26.12 -45.66
C LYS A 522 -12.24 27.47 -44.97
N THR A 523 -13.31 28.16 -45.38
CA THR A 523 -13.74 29.38 -44.68
C THR A 523 -14.33 29.06 -43.29
N PHE A 524 -14.31 30.01 -42.39
CA PHE A 524 -14.90 29.88 -41.04
C PHE A 524 -16.37 29.43 -41.08
N ARG A 525 -17.13 29.92 -42.06
CA ARG A 525 -18.53 29.51 -42.26
C ARG A 525 -18.66 28.04 -42.63
N GLN A 526 -17.79 27.54 -43.52
CA GLN A 526 -17.79 26.11 -43.88
C GLN A 526 -17.41 25.21 -42.69
N ILE A 527 -16.41 25.63 -41.91
CA ILE A 527 -16.01 24.90 -40.66
C ILE A 527 -17.17 24.88 -39.64
N SER A 528 -17.84 26.02 -39.44
CA SER A 528 -18.98 26.13 -38.52
C SER A 528 -20.18 25.27 -38.96
N ASP A 529 -20.46 25.21 -40.24
CA ASP A 529 -21.52 24.36 -40.80
C ASP A 529 -21.19 22.87 -40.64
N GLU A 530 -19.96 22.45 -40.95
CA GLU A 530 -19.51 21.06 -40.74
C GLU A 530 -19.46 20.70 -39.26
N PHE A 531 -19.02 21.59 -38.37
CA PHE A 531 -19.06 21.42 -36.93
C PHE A 531 -20.50 21.14 -36.45
N ALA A 532 -21.44 21.95 -36.90
CA ALA A 532 -22.86 21.75 -36.56
C ALA A 532 -23.42 20.43 -37.09
N GLU A 533 -23.02 19.99 -38.28
CA GLU A 533 -23.40 18.67 -38.83
C GLU A 533 -22.87 17.52 -37.97
N ILE A 534 -21.60 17.58 -37.53
CA ILE A 534 -20.96 16.54 -36.69
C ILE A 534 -21.62 16.49 -35.29
N VAL A 535 -21.75 17.64 -34.64
CA VAL A 535 -22.22 17.71 -33.24
C VAL A 535 -23.71 17.36 -33.16
N ILE A 536 -24.54 17.91 -34.03
CA ILE A 536 -25.99 17.68 -33.98
C ILE A 536 -26.33 16.24 -34.32
N ALA A 537 -25.63 15.60 -35.25
CA ALA A 537 -25.84 14.18 -35.56
C ALA A 537 -25.55 13.29 -34.35
N ARG A 538 -24.47 13.53 -33.62
CA ARG A 538 -24.11 12.77 -32.41
C ARG A 538 -25.08 12.99 -31.25
N VAL A 539 -25.43 14.25 -30.99
CA VAL A 539 -26.42 14.55 -29.94
C VAL A 539 -27.76 13.93 -30.27
N TRP A 540 -28.17 13.89 -31.55
CA TRP A 540 -29.41 13.26 -31.99
C TRP A 540 -29.42 11.74 -31.70
N GLU A 541 -28.35 11.04 -31.96
CA GLU A 541 -28.22 9.61 -31.60
C GLU A 541 -28.29 9.40 -30.08
N ARG A 542 -27.57 10.21 -29.30
CA ARG A 542 -27.59 10.18 -27.82
C ARG A 542 -28.97 10.48 -27.22
N GLU A 543 -29.72 11.39 -27.80
CA GLU A 543 -31.06 11.77 -27.31
C GLU A 543 -32.18 10.84 -27.85
N GLY A 544 -31.82 9.63 -28.27
CA GLY A 544 -32.77 8.61 -28.73
C GLY A 544 -33.52 9.04 -30.00
N ARG A 545 -32.83 9.82 -30.87
CA ARG A 545 -33.32 10.31 -32.17
C ARG A 545 -34.56 11.23 -32.05
N LYS A 546 -34.69 11.96 -30.92
CA LYS A 546 -35.81 12.91 -30.68
C LYS A 546 -35.37 14.35 -30.91
N VAL A 547 -35.86 14.97 -32.00
CA VAL A 547 -35.52 16.34 -32.40
C VAL A 547 -35.80 17.38 -31.31
N SER A 548 -36.90 17.24 -30.55
CA SER A 548 -37.25 18.13 -29.45
C SER A 548 -36.21 18.13 -28.33
N ARG A 549 -35.69 16.95 -27.96
CA ARG A 549 -34.64 16.82 -26.93
C ARG A 549 -33.33 17.44 -27.37
N VAL A 550 -32.92 17.19 -28.62
CA VAL A 550 -31.71 17.81 -29.20
C VAL A 550 -31.83 19.34 -29.23
N ALA A 551 -32.99 19.85 -29.64
CA ALA A 551 -33.26 21.28 -29.68
C ALA A 551 -33.17 21.95 -28.31
N SER A 552 -33.77 21.32 -27.29
CA SER A 552 -33.72 21.76 -25.90
C SER A 552 -32.27 21.70 -25.36
N ARG A 553 -31.57 20.58 -25.56
CA ARG A 553 -30.23 20.37 -25.03
C ARG A 553 -29.17 21.32 -25.63
N LEU A 554 -29.31 21.65 -26.91
CA LEU A 554 -28.38 22.55 -27.61
C LEU A 554 -28.87 24.00 -27.67
N SER A 555 -30.01 24.32 -27.05
CA SER A 555 -30.64 25.64 -27.07
C SER A 555 -30.81 26.20 -28.47
N ILE A 556 -31.21 25.37 -29.45
CA ILE A 556 -31.44 25.74 -30.86
C ILE A 556 -32.85 25.35 -31.31
N SER A 557 -33.34 26.00 -32.35
CA SER A 557 -34.72 25.71 -32.82
C SER A 557 -34.83 24.30 -33.44
N PRO A 558 -35.98 23.58 -33.23
CA PRO A 558 -36.22 22.30 -33.89
C PRO A 558 -36.13 22.33 -35.39
N LYS A 559 -36.45 23.50 -35.99
CA LYS A 559 -36.30 23.73 -37.46
C LYS A 559 -34.82 23.69 -37.87
N LYS A 560 -33.92 24.25 -37.07
CA LYS A 560 -32.46 24.22 -37.32
C LYS A 560 -31.93 22.77 -37.22
N VAL A 561 -32.36 22.01 -36.21
CA VAL A 561 -31.99 20.59 -36.06
C VAL A 561 -32.40 19.77 -37.28
N ARG A 562 -33.70 19.85 -37.70
CA ARG A 562 -34.20 19.14 -38.89
C ARG A 562 -33.43 19.49 -40.14
N ARG A 563 -33.14 20.79 -40.38
CA ARG A 563 -32.39 21.27 -41.55
C ARG A 563 -30.99 20.67 -41.60
N ILE A 564 -30.29 20.58 -40.46
CA ILE A 564 -28.94 20.04 -40.42
C ILE A 564 -28.95 18.51 -40.56
N LEU A 565 -29.86 17.79 -39.91
CA LEU A 565 -30.01 16.33 -40.08
C LEU A 565 -30.34 15.95 -41.52
N ALA A 566 -31.16 16.74 -42.22
CA ALA A 566 -31.45 16.54 -43.65
C ALA A 566 -30.21 16.69 -44.54
N ARG A 567 -29.28 17.58 -44.20
CA ARG A 567 -27.98 17.70 -44.89
C ARG A 567 -27.08 16.49 -44.67
N VAL A 568 -26.98 16.02 -43.40
CA VAL A 568 -26.21 14.82 -43.04
C VAL A 568 -26.75 13.59 -43.77
N GLY A 569 -28.08 13.43 -43.84
CA GLY A 569 -28.71 12.32 -44.56
C GLY A 569 -28.47 12.29 -46.08
N ARG A 570 -28.26 13.46 -46.71
CA ARG A 570 -27.95 13.59 -48.15
C ARG A 570 -26.49 13.28 -48.49
N ARG A 571 -25.56 13.41 -47.50
CA ARG A 571 -24.13 13.15 -47.69
C ARG A 571 -23.74 11.66 -47.48
N LYS A 572 -24.60 10.81 -46.92
CA LYS A 572 -24.34 9.37 -46.84
C LYS A 572 -24.48 8.75 -48.21
N PRO A 573 -23.48 8.00 -48.74
CA PRO A 573 -23.59 7.31 -50.00
C PRO A 573 -24.80 6.32 -49.99
N ARG A 574 -25.45 6.18 -51.13
CA ARG A 574 -26.67 5.35 -51.36
C ARG A 574 -26.48 3.85 -51.03
N ALA A 575 -25.24 3.40 -50.70
CA ALA A 575 -24.87 1.97 -50.47
C ALA A 575 -25.35 1.36 -49.12
N LEU A 576 -26.00 2.11 -48.19
CA LEU A 576 -26.50 1.61 -46.90
C LEU A 576 -28.04 1.76 -46.77
N ARG A 577 -28.79 1.71 -47.87
CA ARG A 577 -30.27 1.73 -47.85
C ARG A 577 -30.92 0.37 -48.01
N SER A 578 -30.15 -0.70 -47.95
CA SER A 578 -30.70 -2.05 -47.97
C SER A 578 -30.16 -2.87 -46.78
N LYS A 579 -30.85 -2.75 -45.64
CA LYS A 579 -31.23 -3.87 -44.74
C LYS A 579 -32.10 -3.28 -43.62
#